data_3a20bbff1cfa0f9a4141efa21391f504
#
_entry.id   3a20bbff1cfa0f9a4141efa21391f504
#
_cell.length_a   1.000
_cell.length_b   1.000
_cell.length_c   1.000
_cell.angle_alpha   90.00
_cell.angle_beta   90.00
_cell.angle_gamma   90.00
#
_symmetry.space_group_name_H-M   'P 1'
#
loop_
_entity.id
_entity.type
_entity.pdbx_description
1 polymer ?
#
loop_
_entity_poly.entity_id
_entity_poly.type
_entity_poly.pdbx_seq_one_letter_code
_entity_poly.pdbx_strand_id
1 'polypeptide(L)'
;MYMRTDFPILSRQVYGRPLIYLDNAATTQKPRAVVDAISEEYYNTNANVHRGVHYLSQQATELHEAAREEVRRFINARQTEEIVFTRGTTESLNLVADSYGRAFLHEGDEVILSVMEHHSNIVPWQMLRDRLGIVLRVIPMDDDGNLDMAAYEALFNERTRLVSVAHVSNVLGTVNPIREMAQLAHAHGAHILADGAQSVPHFQVDVQDLGVDFLTFSGHKMYGPTGIGVLYGRRELLEQMPPYQGGGEMIKRVTFEHTTYEELPYKFEAGTPDYVGSHALAVAIQYMESIGRDKIHAHEQDLLRYALEQMDTIPGMHIYGRAREKDAVIAFNIEGIHHLDLGTLLDRLGIAIRTGHHCAQPLMERCGVEGMARASFALYNTREEVDAFVAGLRRVQQMF
;
A
#
# COMPACT_ATOMS: atom_id res chain seq x y z
N MET A 1 -16.02 7.66 -17.75
CA MET A 1 -14.61 7.67 -18.09
C MET A 1 -14.29 6.44 -18.94
N TYR A 2 -13.76 6.59 -20.16
CA TYR A 2 -13.65 5.48 -21.15
C TYR A 2 -12.44 4.55 -20.95
N MET A 3 -11.94 4.38 -19.72
CA MET A 3 -10.72 3.59 -19.49
C MET A 3 -10.97 2.10 -19.22
N ARG A 4 -12.22 1.68 -19.07
CA ARG A 4 -12.56 0.27 -18.82
C ARG A 4 -12.06 -0.67 -19.93
N THR A 5 -12.01 -0.20 -21.17
CA THR A 5 -11.51 -0.95 -22.33
C THR A 5 -10.02 -1.24 -22.27
N ASP A 6 -9.26 -0.45 -21.49
CA ASP A 6 -7.83 -0.68 -21.28
C ASP A 6 -7.56 -1.88 -20.36
N PHE A 7 -8.59 -2.36 -19.67
CA PHE A 7 -8.55 -3.49 -18.72
C PHE A 7 -9.32 -4.70 -19.26
N PRO A 8 -8.70 -5.56 -20.09
CA PRO A 8 -9.41 -6.64 -20.79
C PRO A 8 -10.16 -7.60 -19.87
N ILE A 9 -9.64 -7.84 -18.66
CA ILE A 9 -10.26 -8.74 -17.68
C ILE A 9 -11.67 -8.28 -17.26
N LEU A 10 -11.96 -6.98 -17.31
CA LEU A 10 -13.25 -6.43 -16.90
C LEU A 10 -14.37 -6.73 -17.92
N SER A 11 -14.03 -7.26 -19.09
CA SER A 11 -15.01 -7.74 -20.08
C SER A 11 -15.46 -9.19 -19.82
N ARG A 12 -14.88 -9.88 -18.82
CA ARG A 12 -15.23 -11.26 -18.50
C ARG A 12 -16.64 -11.38 -17.92
N GLN A 13 -17.21 -12.55 -18.14
CA GLN A 13 -18.40 -13.01 -17.44
C GLN A 13 -18.02 -13.97 -16.31
N VAL A 14 -18.69 -13.85 -15.18
CA VAL A 14 -18.59 -14.72 -14.02
C VAL A 14 -19.98 -15.29 -13.74
N TYR A 15 -20.13 -16.61 -13.77
CA TYR A 15 -21.43 -17.29 -13.66
C TYR A 15 -22.49 -16.77 -14.66
N GLY A 16 -22.05 -16.44 -15.89
CA GLY A 16 -22.93 -15.89 -16.93
C GLY A 16 -23.38 -14.43 -16.72
N ARG A 17 -22.74 -13.70 -15.81
CA ARG A 17 -22.99 -12.29 -15.49
C ARG A 17 -21.75 -11.43 -15.75
N PRO A 18 -21.90 -10.15 -16.12
CA PRO A 18 -20.77 -9.24 -16.20
C PRO A 18 -20.00 -9.19 -14.86
N LEU A 19 -18.67 -9.18 -14.93
CA LEU A 19 -17.82 -8.99 -13.75
C LEU A 19 -17.96 -7.56 -13.23
N ILE A 20 -18.30 -7.43 -11.95
CA ILE A 20 -18.23 -6.20 -11.17
C ILE A 20 -17.13 -6.40 -10.12
N TYR A 21 -15.97 -5.75 -10.31
CA TYR A 21 -14.80 -5.94 -9.46
C TYR A 21 -14.65 -4.79 -8.48
N LEU A 22 -14.95 -5.06 -7.20
CA LEU A 22 -14.91 -4.10 -6.09
C LEU A 22 -13.93 -4.53 -4.97
N ASP A 23 -12.88 -5.29 -5.31
CA ASP A 23 -11.83 -5.70 -4.37
C ASP A 23 -10.48 -5.02 -4.67
N ASN A 24 -10.51 -3.75 -5.06
CA ASN A 24 -9.34 -2.98 -5.51
C ASN A 24 -8.32 -2.72 -4.39
N ALA A 25 -8.77 -2.56 -3.15
CA ALA A 25 -7.89 -2.41 -1.99
C ALA A 25 -7.06 -3.67 -1.68
N ALA A 26 -7.43 -4.84 -2.23
CA ALA A 26 -6.60 -6.04 -2.19
C ALA A 26 -5.58 -6.05 -3.34
N THR A 27 -6.03 -5.83 -4.57
CA THR A 27 -5.19 -5.65 -5.77
C THR A 27 -6.04 -5.01 -6.88
N THR A 28 -5.48 -4.10 -7.64
CA THR A 28 -6.16 -3.52 -8.81
C THR A 28 -6.02 -4.43 -10.03
N GLN A 29 -6.89 -4.28 -11.03
CA GLN A 29 -6.69 -4.88 -12.34
C GLN A 29 -5.60 -4.15 -13.12
N LYS A 30 -5.02 -4.81 -14.14
CA LYS A 30 -3.86 -4.29 -14.89
C LYS A 30 -4.31 -3.80 -16.25
N PRO A 31 -3.92 -2.59 -16.65
CA PRO A 31 -4.16 -2.11 -18.00
C PRO A 31 -3.29 -2.90 -19.00
N ARG A 32 -3.77 -3.02 -20.23
CA ARG A 32 -3.05 -3.69 -21.32
C ARG A 32 -1.61 -3.19 -21.44
N ALA A 33 -1.39 -1.89 -21.36
CA ALA A 33 -0.05 -1.29 -21.48
C ALA A 33 0.97 -1.89 -20.49
N VAL A 34 0.57 -2.18 -19.26
CA VAL A 34 1.44 -2.79 -18.23
C VAL A 34 1.73 -4.26 -18.56
N VAL A 35 0.72 -5.01 -19.02
CA VAL A 35 0.91 -6.42 -19.40
C VAL A 35 1.79 -6.53 -20.64
N ASP A 36 1.57 -5.64 -21.63
CA ASP A 36 2.36 -5.60 -22.85
C ASP A 36 3.82 -5.24 -22.54
N ALA A 37 4.09 -4.28 -21.66
CA ALA A 37 5.45 -3.91 -21.25
C ALA A 37 6.22 -5.10 -20.65
N ILE A 38 5.58 -5.91 -19.79
CA ILE A 38 6.19 -7.13 -19.24
C ILE A 38 6.55 -8.13 -20.37
N SER A 39 5.62 -8.34 -21.29
CA SER A 39 5.80 -9.27 -22.39
C SER A 39 6.90 -8.80 -23.35
N GLU A 40 6.87 -7.52 -23.72
CA GLU A 40 7.85 -6.91 -24.62
C GLU A 40 9.27 -6.95 -24.04
N GLU A 41 9.44 -6.70 -22.74
CA GLU A 41 10.75 -6.76 -22.11
C GLU A 41 11.32 -8.18 -22.13
N TYR A 42 10.52 -9.19 -21.81
CA TYR A 42 10.95 -10.59 -21.90
C TYR A 42 11.26 -11.04 -23.33
N TYR A 43 10.54 -10.55 -24.33
CA TYR A 43 10.78 -10.94 -25.72
C TYR A 43 11.97 -10.21 -26.35
N ASN A 44 12.24 -8.96 -25.95
CA ASN A 44 13.14 -8.11 -26.73
C ASN A 44 14.38 -7.61 -25.98
N THR A 45 14.33 -7.46 -24.64
CA THR A 45 15.40 -6.83 -23.84
C THR A 45 15.83 -7.61 -22.62
N ASN A 46 15.39 -8.85 -22.47
CA ASN A 46 15.67 -9.68 -21.30
C ASN A 46 17.16 -9.95 -21.12
N ALA A 47 17.77 -9.34 -20.10
CA ALA A 47 19.14 -9.57 -19.67
C ALA A 47 19.33 -9.13 -18.20
N ASN A 48 20.34 -9.71 -17.52
CA ASN A 48 20.68 -9.22 -16.18
C ASN A 48 21.19 -7.77 -16.25
N VAL A 49 20.85 -6.99 -15.24
CA VAL A 49 21.15 -5.55 -15.15
C VAL A 49 22.52 -5.26 -14.50
N HIS A 50 23.03 -4.07 -14.67
CA HIS A 50 24.23 -3.45 -14.07
C HIS A 50 25.58 -4.06 -14.46
N ARG A 51 25.74 -5.39 -14.49
CA ARG A 51 27.06 -6.04 -14.64
C ARG A 51 27.38 -6.54 -16.02
N GLY A 52 26.41 -6.60 -16.92
CA GLY A 52 26.63 -7.04 -18.29
C GLY A 52 27.24 -5.94 -19.16
N VAL A 53 28.25 -6.28 -19.96
CA VAL A 53 28.92 -5.36 -20.90
C VAL A 53 28.34 -5.42 -22.31
N HIS A 54 27.26 -6.20 -22.51
CA HIS A 54 26.61 -6.37 -23.81
C HIS A 54 25.34 -5.53 -23.93
N TYR A 55 24.92 -5.29 -25.17
CA TYR A 55 23.83 -4.39 -25.52
C TYR A 55 22.52 -4.63 -24.75
N LEU A 56 22.06 -5.89 -24.65
CA LEU A 56 20.81 -6.20 -23.95
C LEU A 56 20.88 -5.86 -22.46
N SER A 57 22.04 -6.11 -21.80
CA SER A 57 22.21 -5.75 -20.39
C SER A 57 22.19 -4.24 -20.18
N GLN A 58 22.76 -3.45 -21.12
CA GLN A 58 22.69 -2.00 -21.05
C GLN A 58 21.26 -1.50 -21.20
N GLN A 59 20.50 -2.04 -22.16
CA GLN A 59 19.07 -1.68 -22.33
C GLN A 59 18.23 -2.04 -21.11
N ALA A 60 18.38 -3.25 -20.56
CA ALA A 60 17.65 -3.66 -19.36
C ALA A 60 18.00 -2.78 -18.15
N THR A 61 19.28 -2.41 -18.00
CA THR A 61 19.74 -1.48 -16.96
C THR A 61 19.12 -0.08 -17.13
N GLU A 62 19.11 0.44 -18.36
CA GLU A 62 18.50 1.74 -18.65
C GLU A 62 16.99 1.75 -18.30
N LEU A 63 16.25 0.70 -18.64
CA LEU A 63 14.83 0.57 -18.28
C LEU A 63 14.63 0.51 -16.76
N HIS A 64 15.44 -0.27 -16.06
CA HIS A 64 15.36 -0.42 -14.61
C HIS A 64 15.65 0.89 -13.87
N GLU A 65 16.72 1.61 -14.26
CA GLU A 65 17.08 2.88 -13.62
C GLU A 65 16.16 4.04 -14.05
N ALA A 66 15.63 4.03 -15.28
CA ALA A 66 14.57 4.95 -15.69
C ALA A 66 13.29 4.74 -14.85
N ALA A 67 12.98 3.50 -14.49
CA ALA A 67 11.87 3.21 -13.60
C ALA A 67 12.08 3.77 -12.19
N ARG A 68 13.31 3.72 -11.67
CA ARG A 68 13.66 4.34 -10.39
C ARG A 68 13.47 5.85 -10.41
N GLU A 69 13.91 6.50 -11.47
CA GLU A 69 13.71 7.95 -11.67
C GLU A 69 12.22 8.30 -11.82
N GLU A 70 11.43 7.45 -12.49
CA GLU A 70 9.98 7.65 -12.59
C GLU A 70 9.30 7.60 -11.22
N VAL A 71 9.65 6.60 -10.39
CA VAL A 71 9.19 6.50 -9.00
C VAL A 71 9.61 7.72 -8.19
N ARG A 72 10.87 8.15 -8.30
CA ARG A 72 11.37 9.35 -7.60
C ARG A 72 10.49 10.58 -7.90
N ARG A 73 10.22 10.82 -9.19
CA ARG A 73 9.38 11.96 -9.62
C ARG A 73 7.94 11.81 -9.12
N PHE A 74 7.40 10.60 -9.21
CA PHE A 74 6.02 10.29 -8.87
C PHE A 74 5.66 10.61 -7.42
N ILE A 75 6.57 10.39 -6.48
CA ILE A 75 6.40 10.70 -5.05
C ILE A 75 7.14 11.96 -4.60
N ASN A 76 7.77 12.70 -5.54
CA ASN A 76 8.58 13.88 -5.28
C ASN A 76 9.74 13.65 -4.29
N ALA A 77 10.43 12.50 -4.39
CA ALA A 77 11.66 12.27 -3.65
C ALA A 77 12.80 13.15 -4.21
N ARG A 78 13.78 13.49 -3.38
CA ARG A 78 14.87 14.40 -3.78
C ARG A 78 15.85 13.74 -4.75
N GLN A 79 16.20 12.50 -4.49
CA GLN A 79 17.24 11.76 -5.19
C GLN A 79 16.82 10.33 -5.47
N THR A 80 17.36 9.70 -6.52
CA THR A 80 17.11 8.31 -6.86
C THR A 80 17.64 7.34 -5.81
N GLU A 81 18.68 7.72 -5.07
CA GLU A 81 19.29 6.98 -3.97
C GLU A 81 18.34 6.78 -2.78
N GLU A 82 17.25 7.55 -2.73
CA GLU A 82 16.18 7.43 -1.72
C GLU A 82 15.14 6.37 -2.10
N ILE A 83 15.23 5.78 -3.31
CA ILE A 83 14.28 4.79 -3.84
C ILE A 83 14.91 3.41 -3.84
N VAL A 84 14.37 2.51 -3.02
CA VAL A 84 14.77 1.09 -2.95
C VAL A 84 13.65 0.23 -3.50
N PHE A 85 13.93 -0.59 -4.49
CA PHE A 85 12.98 -1.59 -4.99
C PHE A 85 12.92 -2.80 -4.05
N THR A 86 11.70 -3.23 -3.76
CA THR A 86 11.39 -4.37 -2.91
C THR A 86 10.31 -5.23 -3.58
N ARG A 87 9.93 -6.34 -2.98
CA ARG A 87 8.82 -7.18 -3.49
C ARG A 87 7.43 -6.62 -3.16
N GLY A 88 7.36 -5.56 -2.35
CA GLY A 88 6.11 -4.91 -1.94
C GLY A 88 6.22 -4.27 -0.56
N THR A 89 5.16 -3.59 -0.13
CA THR A 89 5.07 -2.92 1.17
C THR A 89 5.50 -3.80 2.34
N THR A 90 5.09 -5.07 2.36
CA THR A 90 5.47 -5.99 3.44
C THR A 90 6.98 -6.16 3.56
N GLU A 91 7.71 -6.33 2.44
CA GLU A 91 9.16 -6.40 2.49
C GLU A 91 9.78 -5.06 2.89
N SER A 92 9.27 -3.94 2.37
CA SER A 92 9.73 -2.60 2.74
C SER A 92 9.63 -2.36 4.25
N LEU A 93 8.52 -2.73 4.88
CA LEU A 93 8.32 -2.62 6.32
C LEU A 93 9.26 -3.54 7.12
N ASN A 94 9.47 -4.78 6.65
CA ASN A 94 10.44 -5.69 7.27
C ASN A 94 11.88 -5.18 7.14
N LEU A 95 12.24 -4.59 5.99
CA LEU A 95 13.55 -3.97 5.78
C LEU A 95 13.78 -2.82 6.77
N VAL A 96 12.80 -1.92 6.90
CA VAL A 96 12.93 -0.83 7.88
C VAL A 96 12.98 -1.40 9.30
N ALA A 97 12.09 -2.31 9.68
CA ALA A 97 12.10 -2.89 11.02
C ALA A 97 13.45 -3.55 11.38
N ASP A 98 14.06 -4.29 10.44
CA ASP A 98 15.35 -4.92 10.69
C ASP A 98 16.51 -3.90 10.64
N SER A 99 16.66 -3.16 9.55
CA SER A 99 17.83 -2.32 9.33
C SER A 99 17.81 -1.05 10.18
N TYR A 100 16.65 -0.38 10.30
CA TYR A 100 16.47 0.74 11.22
C TYR A 100 16.60 0.29 12.67
N GLY A 101 15.97 -0.86 13.02
CA GLY A 101 16.09 -1.43 14.35
C GLY A 101 17.52 -1.69 14.79
N ARG A 102 18.38 -2.21 13.89
CA ARG A 102 19.81 -2.43 14.18
C ARG A 102 20.63 -1.14 14.26
N ALA A 103 20.22 -0.08 13.56
CA ALA A 103 20.95 1.18 13.53
C ALA A 103 20.59 2.13 14.67
N PHE A 104 19.30 2.18 15.06
CA PHE A 104 18.77 3.29 15.85
C PHE A 104 18.03 2.88 17.11
N LEU A 105 17.65 1.58 17.27
CA LEU A 105 16.83 1.13 18.41
C LEU A 105 17.62 0.32 19.41
N HIS A 106 17.27 0.51 20.69
CA HIS A 106 17.81 -0.20 21.84
C HIS A 106 16.68 -0.75 22.70
N GLU A 107 17.01 -1.64 23.66
CA GLU A 107 16.05 -2.15 24.63
C GLU A 107 15.30 -1.02 25.34
N GLY A 108 13.99 -1.10 25.39
CA GLY A 108 13.11 -0.12 26.02
C GLY A 108 12.81 1.12 25.15
N ASP A 109 13.39 1.27 23.95
CA ASP A 109 12.95 2.29 23.00
C ASP A 109 11.53 1.99 22.52
N GLU A 110 10.79 3.03 22.13
CA GLU A 110 9.37 2.91 21.80
C GLU A 110 9.10 3.17 20.32
N VAL A 111 8.23 2.34 19.75
CA VAL A 111 7.66 2.50 18.40
C VAL A 111 6.16 2.70 18.53
N ILE A 112 5.64 3.77 17.94
CA ILE A 112 4.21 4.10 17.95
C ILE A 112 3.58 3.56 16.65
N LEU A 113 2.51 2.79 16.81
CA LEU A 113 1.64 2.26 15.74
C LEU A 113 0.23 2.81 15.92
N SER A 114 -0.67 2.61 14.93
CA SER A 114 -2.09 2.87 15.15
C SER A 114 -2.89 1.57 15.30
N VAL A 115 -4.10 1.67 15.85
CA VAL A 115 -5.02 0.55 16.00
C VAL A 115 -5.53 0.02 14.67
N MET A 116 -5.41 0.80 13.58
CA MET A 116 -5.91 0.44 12.24
C MET A 116 -4.86 -0.13 11.29
N GLU A 117 -3.67 -0.49 11.81
CA GLU A 117 -2.59 -0.97 10.97
C GLU A 117 -2.90 -2.32 10.31
N HIS A 118 -2.43 -2.45 9.06
CA HIS A 118 -2.34 -3.75 8.39
C HIS A 118 -1.33 -4.64 9.11
N HIS A 119 -1.52 -5.97 9.13
CA HIS A 119 -0.59 -6.91 9.79
C HIS A 119 0.87 -6.73 9.36
N SER A 120 1.13 -6.31 8.12
CA SER A 120 2.50 -6.02 7.65
C SER A 120 3.17 -4.86 8.38
N ASN A 121 2.39 -3.97 9.01
CA ASN A 121 2.88 -2.86 9.82
C ASN A 121 2.70 -3.11 11.34
N ILE A 122 2.43 -4.33 11.74
CA ILE A 122 2.38 -4.75 13.15
C ILE A 122 3.42 -5.84 13.41
N VAL A 123 3.35 -6.93 12.65
CA VAL A 123 4.13 -8.15 12.89
C VAL A 123 5.64 -7.93 12.86
N PRO A 124 6.23 -7.18 11.91
CA PRO A 124 7.67 -6.92 11.92
C PRO A 124 8.14 -6.21 13.19
N TRP A 125 7.34 -5.29 13.73
CA TRP A 125 7.64 -4.59 14.99
C TRP A 125 7.49 -5.50 16.19
N GLN A 126 6.53 -6.43 16.19
CA GLN A 126 6.43 -7.47 17.23
C GLN A 126 7.66 -8.40 17.21
N MET A 127 8.09 -8.84 16.01
CA MET A 127 9.32 -9.64 15.87
C MET A 127 10.55 -8.87 16.37
N LEU A 128 10.64 -7.58 16.10
CA LEU A 128 11.71 -6.73 16.61
C LEU A 128 11.62 -6.54 18.13
N ARG A 129 10.40 -6.36 18.67
CA ARG A 129 10.16 -6.33 20.12
C ARG A 129 10.68 -7.58 20.80
N ASP A 130 10.36 -8.75 20.26
CA ASP A 130 10.75 -10.03 20.86
C ASP A 130 12.27 -10.27 20.78
N ARG A 131 12.95 -9.66 19.79
CA ARG A 131 14.40 -9.76 19.60
C ARG A 131 15.20 -8.69 20.38
N LEU A 132 14.71 -7.47 20.42
CA LEU A 132 15.47 -6.30 20.92
C LEU A 132 14.90 -5.71 22.22
N GLY A 133 13.67 -6.08 22.62
CA GLY A 133 13.05 -5.55 23.83
C GLY A 133 12.49 -4.13 23.68
N ILE A 134 12.14 -3.69 22.48
CA ILE A 134 11.43 -2.43 22.28
C ILE A 134 10.00 -2.50 22.79
N VAL A 135 9.37 -1.34 22.98
CA VAL A 135 7.97 -1.22 23.41
C VAL A 135 7.11 -0.70 22.28
N LEU A 136 5.96 -1.35 22.06
CA LEU A 136 4.98 -0.88 21.10
C LEU A 136 3.89 -0.06 21.80
N ARG A 137 3.64 1.14 21.30
CA ARG A 137 2.55 2.01 21.72
C ARG A 137 1.51 2.11 20.62
N VAL A 138 0.24 2.22 20.97
CA VAL A 138 -0.85 2.19 19.98
C VAL A 138 -1.71 3.44 20.12
N ILE A 139 -1.87 4.18 19.02
CA ILE A 139 -2.78 5.31 18.90
C ILE A 139 -4.20 4.76 18.80
N PRO A 140 -5.12 5.13 19.70
CA PRO A 140 -6.52 4.75 19.61
C PRO A 140 -7.24 5.52 18.50
N MET A 141 -8.48 5.11 18.19
CA MET A 141 -9.38 5.80 17.28
C MET A 141 -10.74 6.01 17.93
N ASP A 142 -11.50 7.00 17.45
CA ASP A 142 -12.90 7.22 17.77
C ASP A 142 -13.82 6.21 17.05
N ASP A 143 -15.13 6.31 17.28
CA ASP A 143 -16.11 5.39 16.66
C ASP A 143 -16.35 5.69 15.17
N ASP A 144 -16.01 6.88 14.70
CA ASP A 144 -16.01 7.25 13.28
C ASP A 144 -14.76 6.75 12.54
N GLY A 145 -13.76 6.24 13.26
CA GLY A 145 -12.53 5.71 12.71
C GLY A 145 -11.46 6.78 12.47
N ASN A 146 -11.53 7.95 13.12
CA ASN A 146 -10.43 8.92 13.13
C ASN A 146 -9.44 8.58 14.23
N LEU A 147 -8.13 8.76 13.99
CA LEU A 147 -7.12 8.63 15.04
C LEU A 147 -7.29 9.73 16.08
N ASP A 148 -7.15 9.37 17.36
CA ASP A 148 -7.11 10.34 18.45
C ASP A 148 -5.75 11.04 18.48
N MET A 149 -5.69 12.24 17.91
CA MET A 149 -4.46 13.01 17.80
C MET A 149 -3.98 13.57 19.15
N ALA A 150 -4.88 13.77 20.11
CA ALA A 150 -4.49 14.16 21.48
C ALA A 150 -3.82 12.98 22.22
N ALA A 151 -4.37 11.78 22.07
CA ALA A 151 -3.74 10.58 22.59
C ALA A 151 -2.40 10.31 21.88
N TYR A 152 -2.32 10.55 20.55
CA TYR A 152 -1.06 10.43 19.82
C TYR A 152 0.04 11.31 20.39
N GLU A 153 -0.24 12.60 20.60
CA GLU A 153 0.71 13.55 21.21
C GLU A 153 1.11 13.10 22.63
N ALA A 154 0.17 12.60 23.42
CA ALA A 154 0.42 12.12 24.78
C ALA A 154 1.28 10.84 24.86
N LEU A 155 1.42 10.08 23.76
CA LEU A 155 2.28 8.87 23.72
C LEU A 155 3.77 9.19 23.66
N PHE A 156 4.16 10.40 23.24
CA PHE A 156 5.58 10.74 23.09
C PHE A 156 6.29 10.91 24.43
N ASN A 157 7.49 10.36 24.50
CA ASN A 157 8.41 10.51 25.63
C ASN A 157 9.87 10.38 25.14
N GLU A 158 10.84 10.45 26.05
CA GLU A 158 12.27 10.41 25.75
C GLU A 158 12.75 9.11 25.07
N ARG A 159 11.94 8.06 25.09
CA ARG A 159 12.23 6.75 24.47
C ARG A 159 11.56 6.55 23.13
N THR A 160 10.67 7.41 22.73
CA THR A 160 10.00 7.32 21.42
C THR A 160 11.01 7.59 20.30
N ARG A 161 11.15 6.63 19.36
CA ARG A 161 12.11 6.72 18.26
C ARG A 161 11.48 6.73 16.89
N LEU A 162 10.35 6.03 16.73
CA LEU A 162 9.71 5.85 15.44
C LEU A 162 8.19 5.83 15.60
N VAL A 163 7.53 6.45 14.65
CA VAL A 163 6.10 6.30 14.38
C VAL A 163 5.94 5.53 13.07
N SER A 164 5.15 4.46 13.04
CA SER A 164 4.91 3.68 11.82
C SER A 164 3.40 3.49 11.65
N VAL A 165 2.80 4.22 10.69
CA VAL A 165 1.35 4.31 10.56
C VAL A 165 0.89 4.26 9.12
N ALA A 166 -0.31 3.71 8.90
CA ALA A 166 -0.97 3.74 7.60
C ALA A 166 -1.37 5.17 7.23
N HIS A 167 -1.06 5.59 5.99
CA HIS A 167 -1.56 6.85 5.45
C HIS A 167 -3.07 6.77 5.19
N VAL A 168 -3.52 5.63 4.62
CA VAL A 168 -4.94 5.32 4.45
C VAL A 168 -5.21 3.92 4.98
N SER A 169 -6.24 3.79 5.82
CA SER A 169 -6.67 2.48 6.32
C SER A 169 -7.20 1.59 5.20
N ASN A 170 -6.64 0.40 5.06
CA ASN A 170 -7.09 -0.59 4.08
C ASN A 170 -8.49 -1.18 4.39
N VAL A 171 -9.04 -0.92 5.55
CA VAL A 171 -10.37 -1.37 5.98
C VAL A 171 -11.35 -0.22 5.99
N LEU A 172 -11.06 0.82 6.77
CA LEU A 172 -11.98 1.92 6.99
C LEU A 172 -11.95 2.96 5.86
N GLY A 173 -10.85 3.01 5.09
CA GLY A 173 -10.62 4.09 4.11
C GLY A 173 -10.23 5.42 4.75
N THR A 174 -10.15 5.51 6.08
CA THR A 174 -9.73 6.74 6.78
C THR A 174 -8.39 7.22 6.26
N VAL A 175 -8.31 8.49 5.89
CA VAL A 175 -7.07 9.19 5.53
C VAL A 175 -6.50 9.82 6.79
N ASN A 176 -5.36 9.35 7.24
CA ASN A 176 -4.69 9.84 8.44
C ASN A 176 -3.89 11.12 8.15
N PRO A 177 -3.80 12.08 9.09
CA PRO A 177 -3.14 13.38 8.91
C PRO A 177 -1.61 13.26 9.01
N ILE A 178 -0.97 12.55 8.06
CA ILE A 178 0.46 12.19 8.09
C ILE A 178 1.36 13.39 8.24
N ARG A 179 1.05 14.54 7.58
CA ARG A 179 1.85 15.76 7.71
C ARG A 179 1.90 16.26 9.15
N GLU A 180 0.75 16.33 9.81
CA GLU A 180 0.67 16.75 11.22
C GLU A 180 1.37 15.72 12.13
N MET A 181 1.17 14.44 11.85
CA MET A 181 1.86 13.37 12.59
C MET A 181 3.37 13.43 12.44
N ALA A 182 3.88 13.75 11.25
CA ALA A 182 5.30 13.93 11.00
C ALA A 182 5.89 15.13 11.75
N GLN A 183 5.16 16.25 11.77
CA GLN A 183 5.58 17.43 12.51
C GLN A 183 5.70 17.16 14.02
N LEU A 184 4.70 16.46 14.59
CA LEU A 184 4.74 16.05 16.00
C LEU A 184 5.87 15.06 16.29
N ALA A 185 6.04 14.03 15.45
CA ALA A 185 7.13 13.08 15.62
C ALA A 185 8.50 13.76 15.62
N HIS A 186 8.77 14.63 14.65
CA HIS A 186 10.03 15.37 14.57
C HIS A 186 10.22 16.36 15.72
N ALA A 187 9.17 17.01 16.20
CA ALA A 187 9.24 17.89 17.38
C ALA A 187 9.71 17.14 18.64
N HIS A 188 9.41 15.84 18.72
CA HIS A 188 9.84 14.94 19.80
C HIS A 188 11.12 14.15 19.47
N GLY A 189 11.78 14.42 18.34
CA GLY A 189 13.01 13.74 17.92
C GLY A 189 12.81 12.30 17.43
N ALA A 190 11.59 11.92 17.09
CA ALA A 190 11.26 10.62 16.51
C ALA A 190 11.15 10.71 14.98
N HIS A 191 11.44 9.62 14.27
CA HIS A 191 11.21 9.49 12.85
C HIS A 191 9.79 9.00 12.55
N ILE A 192 9.35 9.12 11.28
CA ILE A 192 8.04 8.63 10.86
C ILE A 192 8.12 7.83 9.55
N LEU A 193 7.47 6.67 9.56
CA LEU A 193 7.20 5.83 8.41
C LEU A 193 5.70 5.86 8.09
N ALA A 194 5.36 6.18 6.85
CA ALA A 194 4.01 6.09 6.33
C ALA A 194 3.83 4.83 5.46
N ASP A 195 2.89 3.96 5.80
CA ASP A 195 2.43 2.91 4.90
C ASP A 195 1.48 3.53 3.87
N GLY A 196 2.00 3.74 2.66
CA GLY A 196 1.31 4.34 1.52
C GLY A 196 0.60 3.34 0.60
N ALA A 197 0.46 2.09 1.01
CA ALA A 197 -0.11 1.03 0.16
C ALA A 197 -1.53 1.34 -0.34
N GLN A 198 -2.30 2.14 0.39
CA GLN A 198 -3.65 2.57 0.04
C GLN A 198 -3.77 4.06 -0.31
N SER A 199 -2.72 4.87 -0.18
CA SER A 199 -2.75 6.28 -0.55
C SER A 199 -2.15 6.53 -1.94
N VAL A 200 -0.99 5.93 -2.22
CA VAL A 200 -0.25 6.12 -3.48
C VAL A 200 -1.07 5.75 -4.73
N PRO A 201 -1.95 4.72 -4.71
CA PRO A 201 -2.81 4.40 -5.85
C PRO A 201 -3.89 5.44 -6.16
N HIS A 202 -4.32 6.24 -5.18
CA HIS A 202 -5.58 6.99 -5.24
C HIS A 202 -5.39 8.49 -5.38
N PHE A 203 -4.36 9.08 -4.77
CA PHE A 203 -4.10 10.51 -4.82
C PHE A 203 -2.61 10.84 -4.86
N GLN A 204 -2.30 12.11 -5.05
CA GLN A 204 -0.92 12.58 -5.06
C GLN A 204 -0.30 12.47 -3.67
N VAL A 205 0.80 11.70 -3.57
CA VAL A 205 1.63 11.60 -2.37
C VAL A 205 2.95 12.30 -2.67
N ASP A 206 3.27 13.30 -1.87
CA ASP A 206 4.52 14.08 -1.95
C ASP A 206 5.28 13.89 -0.63
N VAL A 207 6.38 13.14 -0.67
CA VAL A 207 7.15 12.80 0.54
C VAL A 207 7.79 14.00 1.19
N GLN A 208 8.15 15.05 0.41
CA GLN A 208 8.74 16.27 0.95
C GLN A 208 7.67 17.13 1.66
N ASP A 209 6.49 17.22 1.09
CA ASP A 209 5.36 17.96 1.66
C ASP A 209 4.79 17.27 2.90
N LEU A 210 4.67 15.95 2.89
CA LEU A 210 4.28 15.15 4.05
C LEU A 210 5.33 15.18 5.17
N GLY A 211 6.59 15.40 4.82
CA GLY A 211 7.70 15.41 5.77
C GLY A 211 8.06 14.03 6.33
N VAL A 212 7.67 12.95 5.67
CA VAL A 212 7.97 11.59 6.14
C VAL A 212 9.43 11.22 5.96
N ASP A 213 9.94 10.37 6.84
CA ASP A 213 11.28 9.82 6.76
C ASP A 213 11.34 8.56 5.90
N PHE A 214 10.24 7.78 5.92
CA PHE A 214 10.03 6.60 5.09
C PHE A 214 8.62 6.57 4.53
N LEU A 215 8.48 6.05 3.31
CA LEU A 215 7.21 5.73 2.67
C LEU A 215 7.31 4.35 2.01
N THR A 216 6.27 3.53 2.13
CA THR A 216 6.23 2.20 1.49
C THR A 216 4.97 2.05 0.65
N PHE A 217 5.07 1.39 -0.52
CA PHE A 217 3.91 1.03 -1.33
C PHE A 217 4.18 -0.17 -2.24
N SER A 218 3.11 -0.73 -2.81
CA SER A 218 3.15 -1.94 -3.66
C SER A 218 2.61 -1.68 -5.05
N GLY A 219 3.30 -2.14 -6.08
CA GLY A 219 2.89 -1.97 -7.47
C GLY A 219 1.53 -2.59 -7.79
N HIS A 220 1.22 -3.77 -7.20
CA HIS A 220 -0.02 -4.48 -7.53
C HIS A 220 -1.31 -3.77 -7.08
N LYS A 221 -1.24 -2.73 -6.25
CA LYS A 221 -2.38 -1.92 -5.84
C LYS A 221 -2.57 -0.66 -6.67
N MET A 222 -1.56 -0.30 -7.47
CA MET A 222 -1.55 0.89 -8.32
C MET A 222 -1.42 0.53 -9.81
N TYR A 223 -2.20 -0.46 -10.26
CA TYR A 223 -2.26 -0.94 -11.64
C TYR A 223 -0.99 -1.62 -12.17
N GLY A 224 0.07 -1.68 -11.39
CA GLY A 224 1.35 -2.33 -11.66
C GLY A 224 1.33 -3.85 -11.36
N PRO A 225 2.42 -4.57 -11.65
CA PRO A 225 2.50 -6.01 -11.42
C PRO A 225 2.60 -6.37 -9.93
N THR A 226 2.39 -7.65 -9.63
CA THR A 226 2.75 -8.26 -8.35
C THR A 226 4.26 -8.45 -8.27
N GLY A 227 4.82 -8.55 -7.05
CA GLY A 227 6.23 -8.87 -6.85
C GLY A 227 7.16 -7.65 -6.88
N ILE A 228 6.64 -6.45 -7.12
CA ILE A 228 7.39 -5.20 -7.06
C ILE A 228 6.72 -4.21 -6.10
N GLY A 229 7.53 -3.51 -5.35
CA GLY A 229 7.15 -2.41 -4.48
C GLY A 229 8.32 -1.46 -4.24
N VAL A 230 8.09 -0.46 -3.44
CA VAL A 230 9.03 0.62 -3.19
C VAL A 230 9.12 0.90 -1.70
N LEU A 231 10.36 1.08 -1.24
CA LEU A 231 10.68 1.82 -0.02
C LEU A 231 11.33 3.14 -0.45
N TYR A 232 10.70 4.25 -0.09
CA TYR A 232 11.36 5.54 0.01
C TYR A 232 11.94 5.69 1.41
N GLY A 233 13.16 6.16 1.52
CA GLY A 233 13.77 6.57 2.78
C GLY A 233 14.66 7.77 2.60
N ARG A 234 14.69 8.68 3.59
CA ARG A 234 15.65 9.79 3.56
C ARG A 234 17.07 9.26 3.47
N ARG A 235 17.84 9.84 2.56
CA ARG A 235 19.21 9.41 2.26
C ARG A 235 20.08 9.27 3.51
N GLU A 236 20.07 10.27 4.40
CA GLU A 236 20.85 10.29 5.62
C GLU A 236 20.53 9.18 6.61
N LEU A 237 19.31 8.67 6.60
CA LEU A 237 18.90 7.51 7.40
C LEU A 237 19.30 6.21 6.71
N LEU A 238 19.03 6.10 5.41
CA LEU A 238 19.42 4.93 4.63
C LEU A 238 20.95 4.71 4.64
N GLU A 239 21.74 5.76 4.62
CA GLU A 239 23.22 5.66 4.72
C GLU A 239 23.68 5.00 6.03
N GLN A 240 23.01 5.28 7.13
CA GLN A 240 23.36 4.74 8.46
C GLN A 240 22.78 3.32 8.68
N MET A 241 21.71 2.96 7.98
CA MET A 241 21.08 1.65 8.11
C MET A 241 21.96 0.56 7.48
N PRO A 242 22.25 -0.56 8.18
CA PRO A 242 22.96 -1.69 7.61
C PRO A 242 22.12 -2.40 6.52
N PRO A 243 22.77 -3.17 5.63
CA PRO A 243 22.02 -3.98 4.65
C PRO A 243 21.01 -4.92 5.31
N TYR A 244 19.86 -5.11 4.63
CA TYR A 244 18.80 -6.02 5.06
C TYR A 244 19.10 -7.47 4.68
N GLN A 245 19.47 -7.68 3.43
CA GLN A 245 19.81 -8.98 2.86
C GLN A 245 21.26 -8.96 2.37
N GLY A 246 21.92 -10.12 2.35
CA GLY A 246 23.28 -10.28 1.82
C GLY A 246 23.28 -11.16 0.59
N GLY A 247 24.11 -10.80 -0.42
CA GLY A 247 24.21 -11.57 -1.67
C GLY A 247 25.07 -10.84 -2.69
N GLY A 248 24.88 -11.19 -3.97
CA GLY A 248 25.44 -10.43 -5.08
C GLY A 248 24.75 -9.07 -5.24
N GLU A 249 25.21 -8.25 -6.13
CA GLU A 249 24.78 -6.88 -6.47
C GLU A 249 25.07 -5.85 -5.35
N MET A 250 24.73 -6.15 -4.11
CA MET A 250 24.77 -5.22 -2.97
C MET A 250 26.16 -5.06 -2.32
N ILE A 251 27.21 -5.63 -2.91
CA ILE A 251 28.58 -5.68 -2.39
C ILE A 251 29.60 -5.01 -3.33
N LYS A 252 30.59 -4.32 -2.78
CA LYS A 252 31.78 -3.83 -3.50
C LYS A 252 32.90 -4.87 -3.51
N ARG A 253 33.21 -5.44 -2.35
CA ARG A 253 34.26 -6.45 -2.19
C ARG A 253 33.88 -7.47 -1.12
N VAL A 254 34.14 -8.73 -1.38
CA VAL A 254 33.94 -9.83 -0.43
C VAL A 254 35.26 -10.61 -0.29
N THR A 255 35.66 -10.85 0.97
CA THR A 255 36.64 -11.85 1.38
C THR A 255 36.00 -12.74 2.44
N PHE A 256 36.68 -13.81 2.84
CA PHE A 256 36.16 -14.64 3.97
C PHE A 256 36.16 -13.86 5.29
N GLU A 257 37.02 -12.87 5.45
CA GLU A 257 37.19 -12.10 6.68
C GLU A 257 36.32 -10.85 6.70
N HIS A 258 36.01 -10.25 5.54
CA HIS A 258 35.35 -8.94 5.49
C HIS A 258 34.61 -8.69 4.17
N THR A 259 33.49 -7.98 4.28
CA THR A 259 32.66 -7.52 3.16
C THR A 259 32.49 -6.00 3.23
N THR A 260 32.62 -5.33 2.08
CA THR A 260 32.21 -3.92 1.91
C THR A 260 31.00 -3.88 0.96
N TYR A 261 30.09 -2.95 1.25
CA TYR A 261 28.80 -2.86 0.58
C TYR A 261 28.78 -1.77 -0.48
N GLU A 262 27.85 -1.91 -1.43
CA GLU A 262 27.59 -0.87 -2.42
C GLU A 262 26.96 0.38 -1.78
N GLU A 263 26.91 1.46 -2.56
CA GLU A 263 26.25 2.70 -2.19
C GLU A 263 24.74 2.56 -2.32
N LEU A 264 23.99 3.56 -1.87
CA LEU A 264 22.55 3.64 -2.04
C LEU A 264 22.17 3.75 -3.52
N PRO A 265 21.07 3.15 -3.93
CA PRO A 265 20.19 2.28 -3.14
C PRO A 265 20.62 0.82 -3.12
N TYR A 266 21.66 0.46 -3.88
CA TYR A 266 22.06 -0.93 -4.21
C TYR A 266 22.41 -1.78 -3.00
N LYS A 267 22.91 -1.19 -1.90
CA LYS A 267 23.18 -1.96 -0.67
C LYS A 267 21.95 -2.64 -0.07
N PHE A 268 20.74 -2.25 -0.48
CA PHE A 268 19.47 -2.85 -0.04
C PHE A 268 18.85 -3.78 -1.09
N GLU A 269 19.44 -3.88 -2.29
CA GLU A 269 18.92 -4.66 -3.40
C GLU A 269 19.83 -5.87 -3.68
N ALA A 270 19.70 -6.93 -2.87
CA ALA A 270 20.53 -8.11 -2.96
C ALA A 270 20.03 -9.09 -4.04
N GLY A 271 20.96 -9.58 -4.87
CA GLY A 271 20.68 -10.52 -5.96
C GLY A 271 20.16 -9.82 -7.22
N THR A 272 19.83 -10.58 -8.26
CA THR A 272 19.23 -10.04 -9.48
C THR A 272 17.87 -9.41 -9.14
N PRO A 273 17.68 -8.10 -9.38
CA PRO A 273 16.42 -7.43 -9.05
C PRO A 273 15.29 -7.84 -10.03
N ASP A 274 14.05 -7.54 -9.65
CA ASP A 274 12.90 -7.64 -10.56
C ASP A 274 12.89 -6.42 -11.52
N TYR A 275 13.80 -6.45 -12.52
CA TYR A 275 13.93 -5.38 -13.51
C TYR A 275 12.71 -5.26 -14.42
N VAL A 276 12.06 -6.38 -14.76
CA VAL A 276 10.82 -6.38 -15.54
C VAL A 276 9.66 -5.78 -14.74
N GLY A 277 9.55 -6.15 -13.46
CA GLY A 277 8.53 -5.59 -12.57
C GLY A 277 8.72 -4.09 -12.31
N SER A 278 9.95 -3.61 -12.17
CA SER A 278 10.24 -2.19 -11.98
C SER A 278 9.88 -1.35 -13.22
N HIS A 279 10.24 -1.83 -14.41
CA HIS A 279 9.83 -1.19 -15.67
C HIS A 279 8.31 -1.17 -15.82
N ALA A 280 7.65 -2.30 -15.58
CA ALA A 280 6.19 -2.36 -15.64
C ALA A 280 5.50 -1.47 -14.59
N LEU A 281 6.12 -1.27 -13.41
CA LEU A 281 5.65 -0.28 -12.42
C LEU A 281 5.76 1.15 -12.96
N ALA A 282 6.86 1.50 -13.64
CA ALA A 282 6.99 2.81 -14.28
C ALA A 282 5.92 3.04 -15.35
N VAL A 283 5.61 2.01 -16.16
CA VAL A 283 4.51 2.08 -17.13
C VAL A 283 3.15 2.29 -16.46
N ALA A 284 2.92 1.66 -15.29
CA ALA A 284 1.70 1.88 -14.52
C ALA A 284 1.62 3.33 -13.98
N ILE A 285 2.73 3.88 -13.50
CA ILE A 285 2.83 5.29 -13.07
C ILE A 285 2.50 6.23 -14.25
N GLN A 286 3.14 6.04 -15.39
CA GLN A 286 2.89 6.84 -16.59
C GLN A 286 1.43 6.74 -17.05
N TYR A 287 0.83 5.56 -16.96
CA TYR A 287 -0.59 5.38 -17.25
C TYR A 287 -1.47 6.21 -16.31
N MET A 288 -1.24 6.18 -15.00
CA MET A 288 -1.97 7.00 -14.03
C MET A 288 -1.78 8.50 -14.30
N GLU A 289 -0.56 8.94 -14.57
CA GLU A 289 -0.25 10.35 -14.87
C GLU A 289 -0.88 10.82 -16.17
N SER A 290 -0.97 9.96 -17.20
CA SER A 290 -1.64 10.28 -18.46
C SER A 290 -3.13 10.58 -18.30
N ILE A 291 -3.76 9.99 -17.27
CA ILE A 291 -5.15 10.24 -16.89
C ILE A 291 -5.24 11.51 -16.03
N GLY A 292 -4.28 11.68 -15.13
CA GLY A 292 -4.20 12.70 -14.11
C GLY A 292 -4.71 12.19 -12.74
N ARG A 293 -3.85 12.20 -11.75
CA ARG A 293 -4.15 11.71 -10.39
C ARG A 293 -5.34 12.41 -9.74
N ASP A 294 -5.47 13.72 -9.93
CA ASP A 294 -6.61 14.49 -9.42
C ASP A 294 -7.94 14.02 -10.01
N LYS A 295 -7.93 13.62 -11.30
CA LYS A 295 -9.13 13.10 -11.96
C LYS A 295 -9.47 11.69 -11.49
N ILE A 296 -8.46 10.86 -11.24
CA ILE A 296 -8.65 9.53 -10.65
C ILE A 296 -9.28 9.69 -9.27
N HIS A 297 -8.66 10.49 -8.40
CA HIS A 297 -9.17 10.75 -7.06
C HIS A 297 -10.59 11.32 -7.07
N ALA A 298 -10.86 12.34 -7.86
CA ALA A 298 -12.20 12.94 -7.97
C ALA A 298 -13.27 11.93 -8.43
N HIS A 299 -12.92 11.03 -9.37
CA HIS A 299 -13.81 9.97 -9.83
C HIS A 299 -14.10 8.95 -8.73
N GLU A 300 -13.07 8.50 -8.02
CA GLU A 300 -13.20 7.54 -6.92
C GLU A 300 -13.97 8.12 -5.73
N GLN A 301 -13.76 9.40 -5.41
CA GLN A 301 -14.54 10.13 -4.41
C GLN A 301 -16.02 10.27 -4.79
N ASP A 302 -16.31 10.49 -6.07
CA ASP A 302 -17.70 10.52 -6.57
C ASP A 302 -18.39 9.17 -6.40
N LEU A 303 -17.69 8.07 -6.74
CA LEU A 303 -18.21 6.70 -6.55
C LEU A 303 -18.40 6.38 -5.06
N LEU A 304 -17.44 6.74 -4.21
CA LEU A 304 -17.53 6.55 -2.76
C LEU A 304 -18.76 7.23 -2.18
N ARG A 305 -18.93 8.52 -2.46
CA ARG A 305 -20.08 9.29 -1.99
C ARG A 305 -21.40 8.68 -2.46
N TYR A 306 -21.49 8.37 -3.76
CA TYR A 306 -22.68 7.75 -4.33
C TYR A 306 -22.99 6.40 -3.70
N ALA A 307 -21.98 5.55 -3.50
CA ALA A 307 -22.17 4.26 -2.88
C ALA A 307 -22.63 4.37 -1.43
N LEU A 308 -22.07 5.27 -0.64
CA LEU A 308 -22.48 5.52 0.75
C LEU A 308 -23.94 5.99 0.83
N GLU A 309 -24.34 6.94 -0.03
CA GLU A 309 -25.73 7.43 -0.10
C GLU A 309 -26.71 6.29 -0.41
N GLN A 310 -26.37 5.40 -1.35
CA GLN A 310 -27.23 4.28 -1.71
C GLN A 310 -27.25 3.18 -0.62
N MET A 311 -26.10 2.88 -0.03
CA MET A 311 -25.99 1.85 1.02
C MET A 311 -26.72 2.27 2.31
N ASP A 312 -26.74 3.54 2.67
CA ASP A 312 -27.47 4.07 3.83
C ASP A 312 -29.00 3.86 3.73
N THR A 313 -29.50 3.57 2.53
CA THR A 313 -30.93 3.25 2.33
C THR A 313 -31.27 1.77 2.57
N ILE A 314 -30.28 0.93 2.88
CA ILE A 314 -30.48 -0.53 3.13
C ILE A 314 -30.75 -0.73 4.63
N PRO A 315 -31.90 -1.30 5.04
CA PRO A 315 -32.19 -1.59 6.44
C PRO A 315 -31.11 -2.49 7.07
N GLY A 316 -30.73 -2.23 8.33
CA GLY A 316 -29.72 -3.03 9.03
C GLY A 316 -28.29 -2.90 8.49
N MET A 317 -28.04 -1.98 7.54
CA MET A 317 -26.69 -1.68 7.05
C MET A 317 -25.88 -1.01 8.16
N HIS A 318 -24.72 -1.56 8.46
CA HIS A 318 -23.75 -0.96 9.36
C HIS A 318 -22.46 -0.68 8.59
N ILE A 319 -22.12 0.61 8.40
CA ILE A 319 -20.90 1.05 7.74
C ILE A 319 -19.88 1.44 8.81
N TYR A 320 -18.69 0.85 8.73
CA TYR A 320 -17.56 1.14 9.63
C TYR A 320 -16.66 2.22 9.01
N GLY A 321 -16.18 3.12 9.85
CA GLY A 321 -15.32 4.21 9.41
C GLY A 321 -16.07 5.27 8.62
N ARG A 322 -16.62 6.25 9.34
CA ARG A 322 -17.28 7.46 8.80
C ARG A 322 -16.40 8.69 9.00
N ALA A 323 -15.07 8.49 8.94
CA ALA A 323 -14.12 9.58 9.07
C ALA A 323 -14.40 10.69 8.04
N ARG A 324 -14.10 11.93 8.44
CA ARG A 324 -14.29 13.11 7.58
C ARG A 324 -13.50 13.03 6.28
N GLU A 325 -12.24 12.60 6.41
CA GLU A 325 -11.35 12.37 5.26
C GLU A 325 -11.30 10.85 5.01
N LYS A 326 -11.84 10.42 3.89
CA LYS A 326 -12.01 9.00 3.55
C LYS A 326 -11.73 8.77 2.09
N ASP A 327 -11.03 7.69 1.79
CA ASP A 327 -10.78 7.23 0.43
C ASP A 327 -11.71 6.07 0.02
N ALA A 328 -11.61 5.65 -1.20
CA ALA A 328 -12.52 4.80 -1.97
C ALA A 328 -12.68 3.35 -1.44
N VAL A 329 -12.80 3.18 -0.11
CA VAL A 329 -12.98 1.91 0.59
C VAL A 329 -14.16 2.00 1.53
N ILE A 330 -15.07 1.02 1.49
CA ILE A 330 -16.23 0.90 2.39
C ILE A 330 -16.19 -0.45 3.07
N ALA A 331 -16.02 -0.46 4.40
CA ALA A 331 -16.20 -1.63 5.25
C ALA A 331 -17.61 -1.61 5.83
N PHE A 332 -18.31 -2.75 5.80
CA PHE A 332 -19.69 -2.82 6.23
C PHE A 332 -20.11 -4.22 6.64
N ASN A 333 -21.20 -4.34 7.39
CA ASN A 333 -21.96 -5.55 7.64
C ASN A 333 -23.45 -5.25 7.50
N ILE A 334 -24.28 -6.29 7.33
CA ILE A 334 -25.75 -6.20 7.34
C ILE A 334 -26.24 -7.04 8.52
N GLU A 335 -27.10 -6.48 9.35
CA GLU A 335 -27.68 -7.17 10.51
C GLU A 335 -28.32 -8.50 10.11
N GLY A 336 -27.99 -9.57 10.87
CA GLY A 336 -28.49 -10.94 10.62
C GLY A 336 -27.77 -11.69 9.50
N ILE A 337 -26.82 -11.09 8.77
CA ILE A 337 -26.09 -11.75 7.68
C ILE A 337 -24.61 -11.83 7.98
N HIS A 338 -24.06 -13.04 8.01
CA HIS A 338 -22.64 -13.22 8.19
C HIS A 338 -21.85 -12.70 6.96
N HIS A 339 -20.76 -11.99 7.18
CA HIS A 339 -19.98 -11.34 6.10
C HIS A 339 -19.51 -12.33 5.01
N LEU A 340 -19.19 -13.59 5.37
CA LEU A 340 -18.79 -14.62 4.39
C LEU A 340 -19.94 -15.03 3.50
N ASP A 341 -21.15 -15.17 4.06
CA ASP A 341 -22.36 -15.50 3.28
C ASP A 341 -22.69 -14.36 2.33
N LEU A 342 -22.60 -13.12 2.81
CA LEU A 342 -22.79 -11.93 2.00
C LEU A 342 -21.86 -11.92 0.78
N GLY A 343 -20.54 -12.10 0.99
CA GLY A 343 -19.57 -12.15 -0.09
C GLY A 343 -19.79 -13.31 -1.05
N THR A 344 -20.10 -14.50 -0.53
CA THR A 344 -20.36 -15.70 -1.33
C THR A 344 -21.59 -15.53 -2.24
N LEU A 345 -22.66 -14.94 -1.71
CA LEU A 345 -23.90 -14.72 -2.48
C LEU A 345 -23.75 -13.60 -3.52
N LEU A 346 -22.98 -12.54 -3.20
CA LEU A 346 -22.65 -11.48 -4.17
C LEU A 346 -21.77 -12.02 -5.31
N ASP A 347 -20.81 -12.90 -5.02
CA ASP A 347 -19.98 -13.56 -6.04
C ASP A 347 -20.85 -14.32 -7.07
N ARG A 348 -21.92 -15.02 -6.61
CA ARG A 348 -22.90 -15.67 -7.51
C ARG A 348 -23.65 -14.68 -8.40
N LEU A 349 -23.66 -13.42 -8.05
CA LEU A 349 -24.22 -12.33 -8.86
C LEU A 349 -23.18 -11.65 -9.75
N GLY A 350 -21.93 -12.14 -9.78
CA GLY A 350 -20.83 -11.57 -10.55
C GLY A 350 -20.15 -10.36 -9.86
N ILE A 351 -20.43 -10.14 -8.58
CA ILE A 351 -19.94 -9.00 -7.80
C ILE A 351 -18.84 -9.47 -6.84
N ALA A 352 -17.59 -9.10 -7.13
CA ALA A 352 -16.43 -9.46 -6.34
C ALA A 352 -16.15 -8.38 -5.27
N ILE A 353 -16.35 -8.74 -4.00
CA ILE A 353 -15.96 -7.98 -2.82
C ILE A 353 -15.04 -8.83 -1.93
N ARG A 354 -14.43 -8.24 -0.94
CA ARG A 354 -13.65 -8.96 0.06
C ARG A 354 -14.41 -9.12 1.37
N THR A 355 -14.17 -10.22 2.09
CA THR A 355 -14.76 -10.48 3.42
C THR A 355 -13.70 -11.01 4.38
N GLY A 356 -13.92 -10.84 5.68
CA GLY A 356 -13.05 -11.30 6.76
C GLY A 356 -12.37 -10.17 7.54
N HIS A 357 -11.22 -10.43 8.13
CA HIS A 357 -10.50 -9.46 8.96
C HIS A 357 -9.56 -8.52 8.19
N HIS A 358 -9.45 -8.64 6.86
CA HIS A 358 -8.68 -7.76 5.96
C HIS A 358 -7.22 -7.54 6.38
N CYS A 359 -6.59 -8.53 7.05
CA CYS A 359 -5.26 -8.41 7.65
C CYS A 359 -5.13 -7.26 8.67
N ALA A 360 -6.19 -6.98 9.44
CA ALA A 360 -6.27 -5.94 10.46
C ALA A 360 -7.09 -6.45 11.68
N GLN A 361 -6.70 -7.57 12.26
CA GLN A 361 -7.42 -8.19 13.38
C GLN A 361 -7.58 -7.26 14.60
N PRO A 362 -6.56 -6.47 15.02
CA PRO A 362 -6.75 -5.53 16.12
C PRO A 362 -7.86 -4.49 15.87
N LEU A 363 -8.04 -4.10 14.61
CA LEU A 363 -9.14 -3.22 14.22
C LEU A 363 -10.49 -3.92 14.33
N MET A 364 -10.59 -5.22 13.94
CA MET A 364 -11.82 -5.99 14.13
C MET A 364 -12.21 -6.10 15.61
N GLU A 365 -11.24 -6.36 16.47
CA GLU A 365 -11.42 -6.38 17.94
C GLU A 365 -11.91 -5.02 18.47
N ARG A 366 -11.30 -3.91 18.00
CA ARG A 366 -11.74 -2.54 18.36
C ARG A 366 -13.17 -2.25 17.92
N CYS A 367 -13.60 -2.78 16.78
CA CYS A 367 -14.96 -2.64 16.26
C CYS A 367 -15.95 -3.67 16.83
N GLY A 368 -15.48 -4.63 17.63
CA GLY A 368 -16.32 -5.67 18.25
C GLY A 368 -16.91 -6.68 17.27
N VAL A 369 -16.19 -6.99 16.17
CA VAL A 369 -16.66 -7.91 15.12
C VAL A 369 -15.57 -8.93 14.75
N GLU A 370 -15.99 -10.11 14.27
CA GLU A 370 -15.06 -11.14 13.77
C GLU A 370 -14.51 -10.80 12.38
N GLY A 371 -15.26 -10.05 11.59
CA GLY A 371 -14.89 -9.64 10.25
C GLY A 371 -15.94 -8.73 9.62
N MET A 372 -15.59 -8.18 8.47
CA MET A 372 -16.43 -7.25 7.70
C MET A 372 -16.46 -7.67 6.23
N ALA A 373 -17.48 -7.25 5.52
CA ALA A 373 -17.45 -7.12 4.07
C ALA A 373 -16.79 -5.79 3.71
N ARG A 374 -16.07 -5.74 2.59
CA ARG A 374 -15.39 -4.55 2.10
C ARG A 374 -15.54 -4.42 0.59
N ALA A 375 -16.08 -3.30 0.15
CA ALA A 375 -16.06 -2.86 -1.24
C ALA A 375 -15.01 -1.76 -1.42
N SER A 376 -14.31 -1.74 -2.55
CA SER A 376 -13.33 -0.72 -2.86
C SER A 376 -13.33 -0.40 -4.37
N PHE A 377 -13.24 0.87 -4.69
CA PHE A 377 -13.35 1.38 -6.04
C PHE A 377 -11.98 1.71 -6.63
N ALA A 378 -11.92 1.77 -7.95
CA ALA A 378 -10.76 2.17 -8.73
C ALA A 378 -11.23 2.95 -9.98
N LEU A 379 -10.29 3.54 -10.69
CA LEU A 379 -10.53 4.42 -11.84
C LEU A 379 -11.45 3.86 -12.94
N TYR A 380 -11.60 2.54 -13.03
CA TYR A 380 -12.42 1.87 -14.05
C TYR A 380 -13.83 1.50 -13.59
N ASN A 381 -14.14 1.66 -12.28
CA ASN A 381 -15.48 1.39 -11.78
C ASN A 381 -16.48 2.47 -12.20
N THR A 382 -17.77 2.15 -12.22
CA THR A 382 -18.83 3.04 -12.67
C THR A 382 -19.98 3.12 -11.68
N ARG A 383 -20.84 4.15 -11.82
CA ARG A 383 -22.05 4.27 -11.00
C ARG A 383 -23.03 3.12 -11.25
N GLU A 384 -23.12 2.60 -12.48
CA GLU A 384 -23.94 1.45 -12.82
C GLU A 384 -23.48 0.18 -12.08
N GLU A 385 -22.15 0.06 -11.84
CA GLU A 385 -21.61 -1.03 -11.01
C GLU A 385 -21.99 -0.85 -9.53
N VAL A 386 -22.04 0.40 -9.04
CA VAL A 386 -22.55 0.70 -7.70
C VAL A 386 -24.03 0.37 -7.59
N ASP A 387 -24.85 0.73 -8.59
CA ASP A 387 -26.28 0.39 -8.62
C ASP A 387 -26.50 -1.13 -8.58
N ALA A 388 -25.75 -1.86 -9.39
CA ALA A 388 -25.82 -3.32 -9.43
C ALA A 388 -25.34 -3.95 -8.09
N PHE A 389 -24.30 -3.38 -7.46
CA PHE A 389 -23.82 -3.80 -6.15
C PHE A 389 -24.90 -3.60 -5.08
N VAL A 390 -25.51 -2.42 -4.99
CA VAL A 390 -26.60 -2.13 -4.04
C VAL A 390 -27.84 -3.00 -4.29
N ALA A 391 -28.22 -3.21 -5.55
CA ALA A 391 -29.28 -4.14 -5.90
C ALA A 391 -28.93 -5.60 -5.46
N GLY A 392 -27.66 -5.99 -5.61
CA GLY A 392 -27.15 -7.27 -5.12
C GLY A 392 -27.26 -7.42 -3.61
N LEU A 393 -26.87 -6.39 -2.85
CA LEU A 393 -27.00 -6.36 -1.38
C LEU A 393 -28.45 -6.53 -0.94
N ARG A 394 -29.38 -5.78 -1.53
CA ARG A 394 -30.81 -5.90 -1.24
C ARG A 394 -31.37 -7.28 -1.57
N ARG A 395 -30.92 -7.87 -2.69
CA ARG A 395 -31.32 -9.23 -3.08
C ARG A 395 -30.82 -10.27 -2.10
N VAL A 396 -29.59 -10.16 -1.64
CA VAL A 396 -29.04 -11.07 -0.61
C VAL A 396 -29.82 -10.91 0.69
N GLN A 397 -30.12 -9.69 1.11
CA GLN A 397 -30.88 -9.42 2.33
C GLN A 397 -32.28 -10.08 2.31
N GLN A 398 -32.93 -10.18 1.16
CA GLN A 398 -34.24 -10.85 1.02
C GLN A 398 -34.17 -12.38 1.19
N MET A 399 -32.97 -12.97 1.27
CA MET A 399 -32.80 -14.42 1.43
C MET A 399 -32.69 -14.82 2.91
N PHE A 400 -32.54 -13.87 3.81
CA PHE A 400 -32.44 -14.00 5.26
C PHE A 400 -33.66 -13.40 5.97
#